data_714b6cc2bc76402f798498a8961919af
#
_entry.id   714b6cc2bc76402f798498a8961919af
#
_cell.length_a   1.000
_cell.length_b   1.000
_cell.length_c   1.000
_cell.angle_alpha   90.00
_cell.angle_beta   90.00
_cell.angle_gamma   90.00
#
_symmetry.space_group_name_H-M   'P 1'
#
loop_
_entity.id
_entity.type
_entity.pdbx_description
1 polymer ?
#
loop_
_entity_poly.entity_id
_entity_poly.type
_entity_poly.pdbx_seq_one_letter_code
_entity_poly.pdbx_strand_id
1 'polypeptide(L)'
;NQFSWETPFYLLSGLGALCFFAACFLPDFKGHIVEKNLQPKPVALLRSMWDDKNQRLALTMGLFLILGHFSTIPFITPFMTRNIGFSQEQITYIYLLGGGFTVFTSPLFGRLTDRFSALKVFQVLILISFAVTLLLTSLETASIALALTLNTLFFVFVSGRMIPAQTLMTSAVGPSGRGSFMSIKSSMQQLAAAIASLVGGLIIVELPSGELENYGWVGVFAVLISGVTLFIAPKLKVAPGN
;
A
#
# COMPACT_ATOMS: atom_id res chain seq x y z
N ASN A 1 30.94 2.77 10.07
CA ASN A 1 30.24 2.39 8.81
C ASN A 1 31.27 2.35 7.68
N GLN A 2 31.46 1.14 7.09
CA GLN A 2 32.41 0.96 5.96
C GLN A 2 31.82 1.44 4.61
N PHE A 3 30.53 1.80 4.56
CA PHE A 3 29.84 2.25 3.36
C PHE A 3 29.34 3.69 3.49
N SER A 4 29.56 4.50 2.46
CA SER A 4 29.00 5.84 2.34
C SER A 4 27.47 5.75 2.21
N TRP A 5 26.76 6.80 2.63
CA TRP A 5 25.30 6.94 2.45
C TRP A 5 24.86 6.88 0.97
N GLU A 6 25.78 7.09 0.05
CA GLU A 6 25.56 7.02 -1.42
C GLU A 6 25.54 5.57 -1.94
N THR A 7 26.12 4.60 -1.22
CA THR A 7 26.26 3.22 -1.68
C THR A 7 24.95 2.56 -2.16
N PRO A 8 23.80 2.71 -1.44
CA PRO A 8 22.52 2.19 -1.92
C PRO A 8 22.07 2.78 -3.27
N PHE A 9 22.39 4.06 -3.53
CA PHE A 9 22.04 4.72 -4.79
C PHE A 9 22.87 4.18 -5.96
N TYR A 10 24.16 3.92 -5.76
CA TYR A 10 25.01 3.30 -6.77
C TYR A 10 24.56 1.86 -7.09
N LEU A 11 24.18 1.08 -6.08
CA LEU A 11 23.62 -0.25 -6.29
C LEU A 11 22.31 -0.21 -7.09
N LEU A 12 21.38 0.66 -6.73
CA LEU A 12 20.13 0.83 -7.45
C LEU A 12 20.34 1.34 -8.88
N SER A 13 21.29 2.25 -9.09
CA SER A 13 21.67 2.75 -10.42
C SER A 13 22.26 1.64 -11.29
N GLY A 14 23.13 0.80 -10.73
CA GLY A 14 23.69 -0.36 -11.41
C GLY A 14 22.63 -1.38 -11.83
N LEU A 15 21.70 -1.71 -10.92
CA LEU A 15 20.55 -2.58 -11.23
C LEU A 15 19.65 -1.96 -12.29
N GLY A 16 19.37 -0.65 -12.19
CA GLY A 16 18.58 0.09 -13.20
C GLY A 16 19.24 0.06 -14.58
N ALA A 17 20.56 0.24 -14.64
CA ALA A 17 21.32 0.13 -15.90
C ALA A 17 21.24 -1.28 -16.49
N LEU A 18 21.38 -2.33 -15.67
CA LEU A 18 21.22 -3.72 -16.11
C LEU A 18 19.81 -3.97 -16.68
N CYS A 19 18.77 -3.51 -16.01
CA CYS A 19 17.40 -3.62 -16.50
C CYS A 19 17.20 -2.84 -17.81
N PHE A 20 17.79 -1.66 -17.95
CA PHE A 20 17.74 -0.87 -19.17
C PHE A 20 18.41 -1.60 -20.34
N PHE A 21 19.62 -2.13 -20.14
CA PHE A 21 20.30 -2.92 -21.17
C PHE A 21 19.50 -4.17 -21.54
N ALA A 22 18.95 -4.90 -20.55
CA ALA A 22 18.09 -6.05 -20.82
C ALA A 22 16.86 -5.66 -21.65
N ALA A 23 16.24 -4.50 -21.36
CA ALA A 23 15.09 -4.00 -22.11
C ALA A 23 15.41 -3.67 -23.58
N CYS A 24 16.66 -3.28 -23.90
CA CYS A 24 17.10 -3.02 -25.27
C CYS A 24 17.11 -4.30 -26.16
N PHE A 25 17.17 -5.49 -25.55
CA PHE A 25 17.11 -6.76 -26.27
C PHE A 25 15.68 -7.32 -26.41
N LEU A 26 14.66 -6.64 -25.85
CA LEU A 26 13.29 -7.06 -26.02
C LEU A 26 12.78 -6.76 -27.44
N PRO A 27 12.02 -7.68 -28.05
CA PRO A 27 11.42 -7.44 -29.35
C PRO A 27 10.37 -6.32 -29.27
N ASP A 28 10.17 -5.63 -30.38
CA ASP A 28 9.19 -4.55 -30.54
C ASP A 28 7.75 -5.04 -30.33
N PHE A 29 7.14 -4.72 -29.21
CA PHE A 29 5.74 -5.04 -28.90
C PHE A 29 4.80 -3.92 -29.37
N LYS A 30 4.77 -3.62 -30.66
CA LYS A 30 3.96 -2.50 -31.21
C LYS A 30 2.52 -2.89 -31.54
N GLY A 31 2.17 -4.17 -31.57
CA GLY A 31 0.86 -4.66 -32.03
C GLY A 31 -0.37 -4.21 -31.21
N HIS A 32 -0.16 -3.61 -30.03
CA HIS A 32 -1.22 -3.10 -29.16
C HIS A 32 -1.29 -1.57 -29.13
N ILE A 33 -0.45 -0.88 -29.91
CA ILE A 33 -0.41 0.59 -29.92
C ILE A 33 -1.59 1.09 -30.76
N VAL A 34 -2.56 1.71 -30.12
CA VAL A 34 -3.65 2.42 -30.77
C VAL A 34 -3.12 3.74 -31.35
N GLU A 35 -3.52 4.08 -32.57
CA GLU A 35 -3.12 5.34 -33.20
C GLU A 35 -3.40 6.54 -32.27
N LYS A 36 -2.46 7.47 -32.21
CA LYS A 36 -2.49 8.62 -31.28
C LYS A 36 -3.76 9.46 -31.39
N ASN A 37 -4.35 9.52 -32.59
CA ASN A 37 -5.59 10.26 -32.86
C ASN A 37 -6.86 9.58 -32.30
N LEU A 38 -6.79 8.29 -31.98
CA LEU A 38 -7.89 7.50 -31.42
C LEU A 38 -7.82 7.38 -29.88
N GLN A 39 -6.75 7.89 -29.28
CA GLN A 39 -6.59 7.83 -27.82
C GLN A 39 -7.48 8.89 -27.14
N PRO A 40 -8.35 8.50 -26.20
CA PRO A 40 -9.18 9.46 -25.48
C PRO A 40 -8.30 10.42 -24.67
N LYS A 41 -8.69 11.69 -24.61
CA LYS A 41 -8.02 12.68 -23.76
C LYS A 41 -8.02 12.21 -22.30
N PRO A 42 -6.97 12.46 -21.49
CA PRO A 42 -6.89 12.00 -20.11
C PRO A 42 -8.11 12.35 -19.25
N VAL A 43 -8.66 13.55 -19.43
CA VAL A 43 -9.86 13.99 -18.70
C VAL A 43 -11.10 13.21 -19.12
N ALA A 44 -11.26 12.92 -20.43
CA ALA A 44 -12.38 12.12 -20.93
C ALA A 44 -12.30 10.68 -20.43
N LEU A 45 -11.08 10.14 -20.36
CA LEU A 45 -10.82 8.81 -19.82
C LEU A 45 -11.15 8.73 -18.32
N LEU A 46 -10.73 9.73 -17.53
CA LEU A 46 -11.08 9.81 -16.11
C LEU A 46 -12.60 9.87 -15.94
N ARG A 47 -13.29 10.69 -16.73
CA ARG A 47 -14.74 10.82 -16.68
C ARG A 47 -15.45 9.50 -17.04
N SER A 48 -15.03 8.81 -18.08
CA SER A 48 -15.62 7.51 -18.47
C SER A 48 -15.47 6.44 -17.37
N MET A 49 -14.32 6.42 -16.68
CA MET A 49 -14.11 5.51 -15.55
C MET A 49 -14.94 5.88 -14.33
N TRP A 50 -15.19 7.18 -14.12
CA TRP A 50 -16.03 7.66 -13.03
C TRP A 50 -17.52 7.42 -13.30
N ASP A 51 -17.95 7.46 -14.54
CA ASP A 51 -19.32 7.16 -14.96
C ASP A 51 -19.63 5.65 -14.86
N ASP A 52 -18.63 4.79 -15.07
CA ASP A 52 -18.74 3.35 -14.83
C ASP A 52 -18.76 3.05 -13.32
N LYS A 53 -19.89 2.55 -12.83
CA LYS A 53 -20.10 2.25 -11.41
C LYS A 53 -19.07 1.28 -10.84
N ASN A 54 -18.66 0.26 -11.62
CA ASN A 54 -17.75 -0.77 -11.16
C ASN A 54 -16.32 -0.23 -11.05
N GLN A 55 -15.87 0.51 -12.05
CA GLN A 55 -14.55 1.15 -12.05
C GLN A 55 -14.46 2.23 -10.97
N ARG A 56 -15.51 3.04 -10.79
CA ARG A 56 -15.59 4.03 -9.71
C ARG A 56 -15.44 3.37 -8.32
N LEU A 57 -16.16 2.27 -8.07
CA LEU A 57 -16.03 1.53 -6.82
C LEU A 57 -14.61 0.98 -6.62
N ALA A 58 -13.97 0.47 -7.67
CA ALA A 58 -12.61 -0.03 -7.62
C ALA A 58 -11.59 1.09 -7.32
N LEU A 59 -11.72 2.26 -7.97
CA LEU A 59 -10.89 3.44 -7.68
C LEU A 59 -11.09 3.93 -6.24
N THR A 60 -12.33 4.01 -5.79
CA THR A 60 -12.69 4.43 -4.42
C THR A 60 -12.13 3.44 -3.39
N MET A 61 -12.22 2.13 -3.63
CA MET A 61 -11.61 1.12 -2.77
C MET A 61 -10.10 1.32 -2.65
N GLY A 62 -9.40 1.53 -3.78
CA GLY A 62 -7.96 1.80 -3.79
C GLY A 62 -7.59 3.06 -3.02
N LEU A 63 -8.37 4.13 -3.16
CA LEU A 63 -8.18 5.39 -2.46
C LEU A 63 -8.29 5.20 -0.93
N PHE A 64 -9.35 4.59 -0.44
CA PHE A 64 -9.56 4.38 1.00
C PHE A 64 -8.53 3.42 1.62
N LEU A 65 -8.09 2.39 0.89
CA LEU A 65 -7.02 1.52 1.37
C LEU A 65 -5.70 2.26 1.56
N ILE A 66 -5.33 3.11 0.60
CA ILE A 66 -4.09 3.89 0.66
C ILE A 66 -4.18 4.99 1.72
N LEU A 67 -5.33 5.67 1.85
CA LEU A 67 -5.55 6.64 2.92
C LEU A 67 -5.30 6.01 4.30
N GLY A 68 -5.90 4.85 4.59
CA GLY A 68 -5.66 4.18 5.86
C GLY A 68 -4.24 3.63 6.01
N HIS A 69 -3.59 3.21 4.93
CA HIS A 69 -2.23 2.67 4.96
C HIS A 69 -1.20 3.77 5.24
N PHE A 70 -1.24 4.86 4.50
CA PHE A 70 -0.23 5.93 4.58
C PHE A 70 -0.48 6.95 5.69
N SER A 71 -1.61 6.90 6.40
CA SER A 71 -1.78 7.70 7.61
C SER A 71 -0.87 7.23 8.76
N THR A 72 -0.51 5.94 8.80
CA THR A 72 0.25 5.32 9.90
C THR A 72 1.73 5.21 9.62
N ILE A 73 2.12 4.80 8.41
CA ILE A 73 3.50 4.42 8.05
C ILE A 73 4.54 5.52 8.30
N PRO A 74 4.34 6.80 7.91
CA PRO A 74 5.36 7.83 8.09
C PRO A 74 5.73 8.07 9.55
N PHE A 75 4.84 7.71 10.47
CA PHE A 75 5.01 7.97 11.90
C PHE A 75 5.52 6.78 12.69
N ILE A 76 5.68 5.59 12.08
CA ILE A 76 6.21 4.39 12.75
C ILE A 76 7.62 4.68 13.30
N THR A 77 8.53 5.16 12.47
CA THR A 77 9.92 5.44 12.90
C THR A 77 9.98 6.50 14.00
N PRO A 78 9.40 7.70 13.83
CA PRO A 78 9.38 8.68 14.91
C PRO A 78 8.78 8.16 16.21
N PHE A 79 7.68 7.42 16.14
CA PHE A 79 7.03 6.85 17.32
C PHE A 79 7.91 5.79 18.00
N MET A 80 8.51 4.89 17.24
CA MET A 80 9.41 3.85 17.81
C MET A 80 10.67 4.45 18.44
N THR A 81 11.22 5.51 17.86
CA THR A 81 12.42 6.15 18.44
C THR A 81 12.09 7.02 19.65
N ARG A 82 11.02 7.79 19.60
CA ARG A 82 10.75 8.82 20.60
C ARG A 82 9.91 8.31 21.78
N ASN A 83 8.93 7.42 21.53
CA ASN A 83 8.03 6.91 22.56
C ASN A 83 8.52 5.55 23.13
N ILE A 84 9.03 4.66 22.28
CA ILE A 84 9.43 3.31 22.70
C ILE A 84 10.94 3.21 23.01
N GLY A 85 11.73 4.21 22.54
CA GLY A 85 13.16 4.28 22.85
C GLY A 85 14.04 3.41 21.94
N PHE A 86 13.61 3.12 20.71
CA PHE A 86 14.44 2.41 19.72
C PHE A 86 15.66 3.23 19.33
N SER A 87 16.84 2.58 19.29
CA SER A 87 18.03 3.17 18.66
C SER A 87 17.91 3.17 17.14
N GLN A 88 18.72 4.01 16.48
CA GLN A 88 18.74 4.06 15.00
C GLN A 88 19.12 2.70 14.37
N GLU A 89 19.92 1.90 15.04
CA GLU A 89 20.26 0.55 14.59
C GLU A 89 19.06 -0.39 14.68
N GLN A 90 18.28 -0.29 15.76
CA GLN A 90 17.10 -1.13 15.98
C GLN A 90 15.96 -0.81 15.00
N ILE A 91 15.86 0.43 14.53
CA ILE A 91 14.92 0.80 13.45
C ILE A 91 15.19 -0.01 12.18
N THR A 92 16.45 -0.29 11.87
CA THR A 92 16.80 -1.12 10.71
C THR A 92 16.16 -2.52 10.82
N TYR A 93 16.09 -3.10 12.02
CA TYR A 93 15.44 -4.41 12.20
C TYR A 93 13.93 -4.38 11.94
N ILE A 94 13.24 -3.28 12.20
CA ILE A 94 11.80 -3.13 11.88
C ILE A 94 11.57 -3.35 10.38
N TYR A 95 12.35 -2.66 9.54
CA TYR A 95 12.21 -2.75 8.09
C TYR A 95 12.78 -4.06 7.53
N LEU A 96 13.88 -4.55 8.09
CA LEU A 96 14.48 -5.82 7.67
C LEU A 96 13.54 -7.00 7.94
N LEU A 97 13.01 -7.10 9.15
CA LEU A 97 12.08 -8.17 9.51
C LEU A 97 10.75 -7.99 8.78
N GLY A 98 10.15 -6.80 8.82
CA GLY A 98 8.90 -6.50 8.14
C GLY A 98 8.99 -6.76 6.63
N GLY A 99 10.01 -6.24 5.96
CA GLY A 99 10.27 -6.47 4.54
C GLY A 99 10.60 -7.93 4.24
N GLY A 100 11.49 -8.55 5.01
CA GLY A 100 11.89 -9.95 4.85
C GLY A 100 10.70 -10.90 4.95
N PHE A 101 9.89 -10.79 6.02
CA PHE A 101 8.69 -11.62 6.15
C PHE A 101 7.67 -11.37 5.04
N THR A 102 7.54 -10.13 4.56
CA THR A 102 6.64 -9.79 3.46
C THR A 102 7.02 -10.50 2.16
N VAL A 103 8.32 -10.68 1.87
CA VAL A 103 8.80 -11.43 0.70
C VAL A 103 8.28 -12.88 0.71
N PHE A 104 8.29 -13.53 1.88
CA PHE A 104 7.81 -14.91 2.00
C PHE A 104 6.27 -15.00 2.08
N THR A 105 5.62 -14.06 2.74
CA THR A 105 4.16 -14.11 2.94
C THR A 105 3.38 -13.61 1.71
N SER A 106 3.96 -12.75 0.86
CA SER A 106 3.28 -12.26 -0.34
C SER A 106 2.88 -13.38 -1.32
N PRO A 107 3.77 -14.34 -1.70
CA PRO A 107 3.37 -15.48 -2.52
C PRO A 107 2.32 -16.38 -1.84
N LEU A 108 2.36 -16.49 -0.50
CA LEU A 108 1.36 -17.25 0.25
C LEU A 108 -0.02 -16.59 0.12
N PHE A 109 -0.12 -15.28 0.34
CA PHE A 109 -1.37 -14.54 0.18
C PHE A 109 -1.88 -14.54 -1.26
N GLY A 110 -0.98 -14.55 -2.26
CA GLY A 110 -1.34 -14.75 -3.66
C GLY A 110 -2.01 -16.11 -3.87
N ARG A 111 -1.38 -17.20 -3.44
CA ARG A 111 -1.94 -18.55 -3.54
C ARG A 111 -3.26 -18.71 -2.79
N LEU A 112 -3.39 -18.09 -1.62
CA LEU A 112 -4.66 -18.09 -0.87
C LEU A 112 -5.75 -17.34 -1.65
N THR A 113 -5.42 -16.22 -2.27
CA THR A 113 -6.32 -15.43 -3.10
C THR A 113 -6.84 -16.23 -4.30
N ASP A 114 -5.95 -16.97 -4.96
CA ASP A 114 -6.31 -17.83 -6.10
C ASP A 114 -7.15 -19.03 -5.68
N ARG A 115 -6.85 -19.62 -4.50
CA ARG A 115 -7.52 -20.84 -4.02
C ARG A 115 -8.90 -20.58 -3.42
N PHE A 116 -9.06 -19.51 -2.64
CA PHE A 116 -10.28 -19.31 -1.84
C PHE A 116 -11.22 -18.25 -2.37
N SER A 117 -10.81 -17.21 -2.93
CA SER A 117 -11.54 -16.05 -3.43
C SER A 117 -10.89 -14.77 -2.90
N ALA A 118 -10.62 -13.84 -3.81
CA ALA A 118 -10.02 -12.56 -3.47
C ALA A 118 -10.83 -11.81 -2.41
N LEU A 119 -12.16 -11.85 -2.46
CA LEU A 119 -13.02 -11.18 -1.48
C LEU A 119 -12.87 -11.75 -0.06
N LYS A 120 -12.92 -13.08 0.09
CA LYS A 120 -12.81 -13.72 1.40
C LYS A 120 -11.43 -13.48 2.02
N VAL A 121 -10.37 -13.67 1.24
CA VAL A 121 -8.99 -13.46 1.71
C VAL A 121 -8.78 -11.98 2.08
N PHE A 122 -9.30 -11.04 1.27
CA PHE A 122 -9.26 -9.62 1.59
C PHE A 122 -9.95 -9.32 2.93
N GLN A 123 -11.17 -9.82 3.14
CA GLN A 123 -11.92 -9.59 4.37
C GLN A 123 -11.20 -10.11 5.62
N VAL A 124 -10.60 -11.30 5.54
CA VAL A 124 -9.83 -11.85 6.67
C VAL A 124 -8.59 -11.02 6.94
N LEU A 125 -7.78 -10.73 5.91
CA LEU A 125 -6.53 -9.98 6.09
C LEU A 125 -6.76 -8.56 6.56
N ILE A 126 -7.81 -7.88 6.10
CA ILE A 126 -8.09 -6.52 6.54
C ILE A 126 -8.54 -6.50 8.01
N LEU A 127 -9.34 -7.45 8.47
CA LEU A 127 -9.74 -7.53 9.88
C LEU A 127 -8.54 -7.81 10.80
N ILE A 128 -7.65 -8.74 10.40
CA ILE A 128 -6.40 -8.96 11.15
C ILE A 128 -5.54 -7.70 11.17
N SER A 129 -5.42 -7.02 10.01
CA SER A 129 -4.64 -5.78 9.92
C SER A 129 -5.21 -4.67 10.80
N PHE A 130 -6.52 -4.62 11.03
CA PHE A 130 -7.13 -3.64 11.95
C PHE A 130 -6.66 -3.87 13.38
N ALA A 131 -6.74 -5.12 13.87
CA ALA A 131 -6.28 -5.45 15.21
C ALA A 131 -4.79 -5.11 15.39
N VAL A 132 -3.95 -5.49 14.43
CA VAL A 132 -2.51 -5.21 14.50
C VAL A 132 -2.22 -3.70 14.43
N THR A 133 -2.94 -2.94 13.59
CA THR A 133 -2.77 -1.49 13.50
C THR A 133 -3.12 -0.82 14.83
N LEU A 134 -4.25 -1.17 15.44
CA LEU A 134 -4.67 -0.59 16.72
C LEU A 134 -3.67 -0.96 17.83
N LEU A 135 -3.23 -2.22 17.91
CA LEU A 135 -2.23 -2.64 18.89
C LEU A 135 -0.90 -1.88 18.73
N LEU A 136 -0.43 -1.72 17.49
CA LEU A 136 0.82 -1.02 17.21
C LEU A 136 0.77 0.46 17.56
N THR A 137 -0.32 1.13 17.18
CA THR A 137 -0.46 2.59 17.36
C THR A 137 -0.83 2.99 18.80
N SER A 138 -1.33 2.04 19.60
CA SER A 138 -1.70 2.26 21.00
C SER A 138 -0.63 1.75 21.99
N LEU A 139 0.58 1.47 21.53
CA LEU A 139 1.68 1.10 22.41
C LEU A 139 2.08 2.29 23.27
N GLU A 140 1.98 2.16 24.61
CA GLU A 140 2.50 3.15 25.55
C GLU A 140 3.92 2.77 26.01
N THR A 141 4.06 1.53 26.47
CA THR A 141 5.35 0.94 26.87
C THR A 141 5.44 -0.48 26.32
N ALA A 142 6.54 -0.82 25.70
CA ALA A 142 6.72 -2.17 25.15
C ALA A 142 8.18 -2.60 25.19
N SER A 143 8.41 -3.89 25.40
CA SER A 143 9.73 -4.46 25.13
C SER A 143 10.05 -4.35 23.65
N ILE A 144 11.33 -4.21 23.32
CA ILE A 144 11.81 -4.14 21.93
C ILE A 144 11.30 -5.35 21.12
N ALA A 145 11.29 -6.55 21.72
CA ALA A 145 10.80 -7.76 21.06
C ALA A 145 9.30 -7.68 20.69
N LEU A 146 8.46 -7.16 21.61
CA LEU A 146 7.05 -6.98 21.34
C LEU A 146 6.81 -5.95 20.25
N ALA A 147 7.50 -4.81 20.31
CA ALA A 147 7.38 -3.76 19.31
C ALA A 147 7.84 -4.22 17.92
N LEU A 148 8.96 -4.98 17.83
CA LEU A 148 9.41 -5.60 16.57
C LEU A 148 8.40 -6.59 16.03
N THR A 149 7.82 -7.43 16.88
CA THR A 149 6.80 -8.40 16.48
C THR A 149 5.57 -7.69 15.91
N LEU A 150 5.03 -6.68 16.59
CA LEU A 150 3.87 -5.93 16.13
C LEU A 150 4.15 -5.17 14.83
N ASN A 151 5.33 -4.56 14.69
CA ASN A 151 5.74 -3.93 13.43
C ASN A 151 5.83 -4.96 12.29
N THR A 152 6.43 -6.12 12.53
CA THR A 152 6.52 -7.20 11.53
C THR A 152 5.13 -7.67 11.10
N LEU A 153 4.23 -7.93 12.05
CA LEU A 153 2.85 -8.29 11.76
C LEU A 153 2.10 -7.19 11.01
N PHE A 154 2.34 -5.92 11.38
CA PHE A 154 1.78 -4.78 10.65
C PHE A 154 2.20 -4.80 9.17
N PHE A 155 3.50 -4.90 8.88
CA PHE A 155 3.96 -4.95 7.49
C PHE A 155 3.40 -6.16 6.75
N VAL A 156 3.36 -7.34 7.37
CA VAL A 156 2.83 -8.56 6.76
C VAL A 156 1.34 -8.43 6.41
N PHE A 157 0.50 -8.03 7.35
CA PHE A 157 -0.94 -8.04 7.13
C PHE A 157 -1.45 -6.80 6.40
N VAL A 158 -0.89 -5.62 6.67
CA VAL A 158 -1.28 -4.39 5.99
C VAL A 158 -0.82 -4.38 4.53
N SER A 159 0.38 -4.88 4.23
CA SER A 159 0.80 -5.09 2.84
C SER A 159 0.10 -6.30 2.21
N GLY A 160 -0.07 -7.37 2.97
CA GLY A 160 -0.70 -8.61 2.50
C GLY A 160 -2.13 -8.43 1.99
N ARG A 161 -2.95 -7.61 2.67
CA ARG A 161 -4.32 -7.29 2.21
C ARG A 161 -4.36 -6.57 0.86
N MET A 162 -3.25 -5.94 0.43
CA MET A 162 -3.18 -5.26 -0.87
C MET A 162 -3.22 -6.25 -2.04
N ILE A 163 -2.77 -7.50 -1.86
CA ILE A 163 -2.73 -8.53 -2.90
C ILE A 163 -4.15 -8.89 -3.36
N PRO A 164 -5.04 -9.41 -2.50
CA PRO A 164 -6.42 -9.68 -2.92
C PRO A 164 -7.19 -8.42 -3.30
N ALA A 165 -6.91 -7.27 -2.67
CA ALA A 165 -7.52 -6.00 -3.07
C ALA A 165 -7.15 -5.61 -4.50
N GLN A 166 -5.89 -5.80 -4.90
CA GLN A 166 -5.43 -5.54 -6.27
C GLN A 166 -6.14 -6.45 -7.27
N THR A 167 -6.31 -7.74 -6.95
CA THR A 167 -7.06 -8.69 -7.77
C THR A 167 -8.51 -8.24 -7.95
N LEU A 168 -9.20 -7.84 -6.86
CA LEU A 168 -10.57 -7.34 -6.91
C LEU A 168 -10.70 -6.07 -7.79
N MET A 169 -9.80 -5.11 -7.61
CA MET A 169 -9.83 -3.86 -8.38
C MET A 169 -9.52 -4.09 -9.87
N THR A 170 -8.57 -4.98 -10.17
CA THR A 170 -8.16 -5.26 -11.55
C THR A 170 -9.22 -6.07 -12.29
N SER A 171 -9.88 -7.00 -11.62
CA SER A 171 -10.97 -7.78 -12.21
C SER A 171 -12.23 -6.95 -12.53
N ALA A 172 -12.36 -5.76 -11.92
CA ALA A 172 -13.45 -4.85 -12.18
C ALA A 172 -13.35 -4.15 -13.55
N VAL A 173 -12.25 -4.32 -14.28
CA VAL A 173 -11.97 -3.65 -15.56
C VAL A 173 -11.63 -4.69 -16.62
N GLY A 174 -12.24 -4.57 -17.80
CA GLY A 174 -11.94 -5.42 -18.96
C GLY A 174 -10.50 -5.25 -19.46
N PRO A 175 -9.97 -6.26 -20.18
CA PRO A 175 -8.55 -6.29 -20.57
C PRO A 175 -8.07 -5.04 -21.32
N SER A 176 -8.90 -4.49 -22.23
CA SER A 176 -8.58 -3.32 -23.06
C SER A 176 -8.43 -2.02 -22.26
N GLY A 177 -9.09 -1.90 -21.10
CA GLY A 177 -9.08 -0.70 -20.25
C GLY A 177 -8.05 -0.77 -19.11
N ARG A 178 -7.44 -1.91 -18.84
CA ARG A 178 -6.58 -2.13 -17.65
C ARG A 178 -5.40 -1.16 -17.56
N GLY A 179 -4.68 -0.93 -18.65
CA GLY A 179 -3.52 -0.04 -18.64
C GLY A 179 -3.88 1.37 -18.20
N SER A 180 -4.92 1.94 -18.79
CA SER A 180 -5.44 3.27 -18.45
C SER A 180 -5.99 3.34 -17.03
N PHE A 181 -6.72 2.32 -16.60
CA PHE A 181 -7.23 2.21 -15.24
C PHE A 181 -6.09 2.17 -14.20
N MET A 182 -5.05 1.37 -14.45
CA MET A 182 -3.91 1.26 -13.55
C MET A 182 -3.14 2.59 -13.43
N SER A 183 -3.00 3.35 -14.52
CA SER A 183 -2.38 4.68 -14.49
C SER A 183 -3.18 5.66 -13.63
N ILE A 184 -4.50 5.75 -13.84
CA ILE A 184 -5.38 6.64 -13.06
C ILE A 184 -5.40 6.20 -11.59
N LYS A 185 -5.53 4.89 -11.33
CA LYS A 185 -5.49 4.34 -9.98
C LYS A 185 -4.19 4.72 -9.27
N SER A 186 -3.04 4.56 -9.92
CA SER A 186 -1.75 4.92 -9.33
C SER A 186 -1.65 6.41 -8.99
N SER A 187 -2.12 7.29 -9.87
CA SER A 187 -2.15 8.74 -9.62
C SER A 187 -3.04 9.08 -8.42
N MET A 188 -4.24 8.48 -8.35
CA MET A 188 -5.15 8.67 -7.21
C MET A 188 -4.55 8.13 -5.90
N GLN A 189 -3.84 7.01 -5.94
CA GLN A 189 -3.19 6.43 -4.77
C GLN A 189 -2.05 7.30 -4.25
N GLN A 190 -1.26 7.93 -5.12
CA GLN A 190 -0.22 8.88 -4.70
C GLN A 190 -0.82 10.12 -4.04
N LEU A 191 -1.90 10.68 -4.61
CA LEU A 191 -2.61 11.78 -3.99
C LEU A 191 -3.19 11.37 -2.63
N ALA A 192 -3.80 10.19 -2.53
CA ALA A 192 -4.32 9.64 -1.28
C ALA A 192 -3.22 9.48 -0.23
N ALA A 193 -2.02 9.01 -0.62
CA ALA A 193 -0.90 8.87 0.29
C ALA A 193 -0.43 10.23 0.84
N ALA A 194 -0.37 11.26 0.00
CA ALA A 194 -0.04 12.62 0.42
C ALA A 194 -1.07 13.18 1.42
N ILE A 195 -2.37 13.04 1.11
CA ILE A 195 -3.46 13.46 2.00
C ILE A 195 -3.41 12.68 3.32
N ALA A 196 -3.19 11.37 3.27
CA ALA A 196 -3.11 10.52 4.45
C ALA A 196 -1.98 10.93 5.40
N SER A 197 -0.80 11.21 4.86
CA SER A 197 0.35 11.68 5.64
C SER A 197 0.08 13.04 6.27
N LEU A 198 -0.57 13.94 5.53
CA LEU A 198 -0.97 15.25 6.05
C LEU A 198 -1.99 15.10 7.20
N VAL A 199 -3.04 14.30 7.02
CA VAL A 199 -4.06 14.06 8.05
C VAL A 199 -3.44 13.42 9.29
N GLY A 200 -2.58 12.40 9.11
CA GLY A 200 -1.84 11.79 10.22
C GLY A 200 -1.00 12.80 11.00
N GLY A 201 -0.29 13.68 10.29
CA GLY A 201 0.51 14.76 10.89
C GLY A 201 -0.31 15.82 11.61
N LEU A 202 -1.57 16.06 11.21
CA LEU A 202 -2.47 16.99 11.90
C LEU A 202 -3.08 16.39 13.20
N ILE A 203 -3.18 15.06 13.29
CA ILE A 203 -3.68 14.35 14.48
C ILE A 203 -2.59 14.25 15.54
N ILE A 204 -1.35 14.00 15.11
CA ILE A 204 -0.21 13.81 16.01
C ILE A 204 0.22 15.16 16.59
N VAL A 205 0.48 15.16 17.89
CA VAL A 205 1.03 16.30 18.63
C VAL A 205 2.41 15.90 19.13
N GLU A 206 3.43 16.73 18.87
CA GLU A 206 4.76 16.58 19.44
C GLU A 206 4.83 17.33 20.76
N LEU A 207 5.08 16.60 21.85
CA LEU A 207 5.22 17.16 23.18
C LEU A 207 6.59 17.85 23.35
N PRO A 208 6.73 18.76 24.35
CA PRO A 208 8.03 19.35 24.66
C PRO A 208 9.12 18.31 25.04
N SER A 209 8.73 17.11 25.47
CA SER A 209 9.62 15.96 25.69
C SER A 209 10.17 15.36 24.39
N GLY A 210 9.57 15.68 23.25
CA GLY A 210 9.85 15.09 21.95
C GLY A 210 9.02 13.85 21.65
N GLU A 211 8.21 13.36 22.59
CA GLU A 211 7.29 12.24 22.39
C GLU A 211 6.12 12.64 21.49
N LEU A 212 5.58 11.65 20.78
CA LEU A 212 4.41 11.82 19.93
C LEU A 212 3.15 11.38 20.68
N GLU A 213 2.24 12.32 20.89
CA GLU A 213 0.92 12.08 21.45
C GLU A 213 -0.10 11.84 20.31
N ASN A 214 -1.20 11.18 20.62
CA ASN A 214 -2.33 10.93 19.71
C ASN A 214 -2.04 9.95 18.56
N TYR A 215 -0.92 9.21 18.55
CA TYR A 215 -0.67 8.23 17.49
C TYR A 215 -1.73 7.11 17.47
N GLY A 216 -2.31 6.74 18.61
CA GLY A 216 -3.44 5.82 18.69
C GLY A 216 -4.65 6.28 17.88
N TRP A 217 -4.96 7.59 17.85
CA TRP A 217 -6.03 8.16 17.04
C TRP A 217 -5.76 8.06 15.54
N VAL A 218 -4.50 8.13 15.12
CA VAL A 218 -4.12 7.85 13.73
C VAL A 218 -4.44 6.40 13.37
N GLY A 219 -4.19 5.46 14.28
CA GLY A 219 -4.58 4.05 14.09
C GLY A 219 -6.09 3.87 13.97
N VAL A 220 -6.87 4.53 14.82
CA VAL A 220 -8.35 4.53 14.74
C VAL A 220 -8.80 5.10 13.40
N PHE A 221 -8.27 6.24 12.98
CA PHE A 221 -8.56 6.85 11.68
C PHE A 221 -8.23 5.87 10.54
N ALA A 222 -7.05 5.23 10.57
CA ALA A 222 -6.62 4.26 9.55
C ALA A 222 -7.60 3.09 9.43
N VAL A 223 -8.07 2.56 10.56
CA VAL A 223 -9.04 1.45 10.62
C VAL A 223 -10.41 1.90 10.08
N LEU A 224 -10.92 3.04 10.51
CA LEU A 224 -12.23 3.54 10.07
C LEU A 224 -12.24 3.82 8.56
N ILE A 225 -11.22 4.50 8.05
CA ILE A 225 -11.11 4.84 6.62
C ILE A 225 -10.94 3.58 5.76
N SER A 226 -10.01 2.68 6.11
CA SER A 226 -9.87 1.44 5.35
C SER A 226 -11.04 0.48 5.56
N GLY A 227 -11.77 0.58 6.69
CA GLY A 227 -12.97 -0.19 6.98
C GLY A 227 -14.12 0.05 5.99
N VAL A 228 -14.20 1.24 5.39
CA VAL A 228 -15.15 1.54 4.31
C VAL A 228 -15.02 0.54 3.15
N THR A 229 -13.81 0.03 2.92
CA THR A 229 -13.55 -0.93 1.83
C THR A 229 -14.22 -2.29 2.04
N LEU A 230 -14.55 -2.68 3.29
CA LEU A 230 -15.35 -3.88 3.57
C LEU A 230 -16.76 -3.82 2.98
N PHE A 231 -17.32 -2.60 2.85
CA PHE A 231 -18.64 -2.37 2.25
C PHE A 231 -18.54 -2.18 0.73
N ILE A 232 -17.40 -1.78 0.20
CA ILE A 232 -17.16 -1.57 -1.23
C ILE A 232 -16.79 -2.89 -1.91
N ALA A 233 -15.87 -3.65 -1.35
CA ALA A 233 -15.32 -4.87 -1.95
C ALA A 233 -16.39 -5.88 -2.41
N PRO A 234 -17.47 -6.18 -1.64
CA PRO A 234 -18.50 -7.11 -2.07
C PRO A 234 -19.35 -6.63 -3.26
N LYS A 235 -19.32 -5.32 -3.55
CA LYS A 235 -20.08 -4.72 -4.66
C LYS A 235 -19.32 -4.72 -5.98
N LEU A 236 -18.04 -5.05 -5.95
CA LEU A 236 -17.22 -5.18 -7.15
C LEU A 236 -17.62 -6.43 -7.93
N LYS A 237 -17.81 -6.24 -9.24
CA LYS A 237 -18.15 -7.32 -10.17
C LYS A 237 -16.98 -7.57 -11.12
N VAL A 238 -16.79 -8.81 -11.49
CA VAL A 238 -15.83 -9.17 -12.54
C VAL A 238 -16.33 -8.62 -13.86
N ALA A 239 -15.49 -7.89 -14.57
CA ALA A 239 -15.84 -7.34 -15.88
C ALA A 239 -15.90 -8.46 -16.95
N PRO A 240 -16.74 -8.32 -17.99
CA PRO A 240 -16.78 -9.26 -19.10
C PRO A 240 -15.39 -9.42 -19.75
N GLY A 241 -15.02 -10.67 -20.07
CA GLY A 241 -13.74 -10.99 -20.70
C GLY A 241 -12.56 -11.18 -19.74
N ASN A 242 -12.83 -11.26 -18.46
CA ASN A 242 -11.85 -11.61 -17.40
C ASN A 242 -12.03 -13.06 -16.96
#